data_f6dac9bfe059710dd9ace4cd545adcc6
#
_entry.id   f6dac9bfe059710dd9ace4cd545adcc6
#
_cell.length_a   1.000
_cell.length_b   1.000
_cell.length_c   1.000
_cell.angle_alpha   90.00
_cell.angle_beta   90.00
_cell.angle_gamma   90.00
#
_symmetry.space_group_name_H-M   'P 1'
#
loop_
_entity.id
_entity.type
_entity.pdbx_description
1 polymer ?
#
loop_
_entity_poly.entity_id
_entity_poly.type
_entity_poly.pdbx_seq_one_letter_code
_entity_poly.pdbx_strand_id
1 'polypeptide(L)'
;MRASTSRVKQLILLLIVCGTMGDSHAYEVPPVTVKVNSPKGFEVSIPDGPGISLFAFHGKLNEEMVGLSDQTWPTTVVTPRNGRWTYINRQQKLEPGDVVNYWVTVRYNGLDYHAYNQSFQDNTA
;
A
#
# COMPACT_ATOMS: atom_id res chain seq x y z
N MET A 1 37.45 36.60 -7.28
CA MET A 1 37.39 35.99 -7.13
C MET A 1 36.72 35.58 -7.28
N ARG A 2 36.80 35.43 -7.32
CA ARG A 2 36.38 34.73 -7.27
C ARG A 2 36.13 33.87 -7.36
N ALA A 3 36.22 33.63 -7.53
CA ALA A 3 36.03 32.70 -7.60
C ALA A 3 35.59 32.05 -6.98
N SER A 4 35.82 31.97 -6.57
CA SER A 4 35.47 31.29 -5.81
C SER A 4 34.33 31.11 -5.61
N THR A 5 34.09 31.40 -5.74
CA THR A 5 32.98 31.20 -5.53
C THR A 5 32.41 30.41 -6.34
N SER A 6 32.71 30.45 -7.24
CA SER A 6 32.24 29.64 -8.04
C SER A 6 32.40 28.33 -7.62
N ARG A 7 33.22 27.95 -7.40
CA ARG A 7 33.38 26.75 -7.09
C ARG A 7 32.51 26.37 -6.12
N VAL A 8 32.27 27.11 -5.56
CA VAL A 8 31.53 26.78 -4.53
C VAL A 8 30.22 26.38 -4.95
N LYS A 9 29.72 26.97 -5.74
CA LYS A 9 28.55 26.65 -6.10
C LYS A 9 28.48 25.46 -6.73
N GLN A 10 29.21 25.22 -7.42
CA GLN A 10 29.07 24.10 -8.06
C GLN A 10 29.04 23.02 -7.18
N LEU A 11 29.60 23.09 -6.30
CA LEU A 11 29.61 22.09 -5.52
C LEU A 11 28.33 21.87 -4.94
N ILE A 12 27.74 22.82 -4.77
CA ILE A 12 26.58 22.65 -4.21
C ILE A 12 25.77 21.87 -5.00
N LEU A 13 25.77 22.14 -6.11
CA LEU A 13 25.00 21.47 -6.88
C LEU A 13 25.20 20.13 -6.81
N LEU A 14 26.16 19.85 -6.74
CA LEU A 14 26.38 18.61 -6.79
C LEU A 14 25.82 17.95 -5.68
N LEU A 15 25.81 18.46 -4.75
CA LEU A 15 25.36 17.83 -3.74
C LEU A 15 24.02 17.66 -3.84
N ILE A 16 23.51 18.41 -4.46
CA ILE A 16 22.24 18.28 -4.58
C ILE A 16 21.98 17.10 -5.13
N VAL A 17 22.61 16.88 -5.91
CA VAL A 17 22.44 15.80 -6.51
C VAL A 17 22.39 14.74 -5.69
N CYS A 18 23.01 14.74 -5.00
CA CYS A 18 22.95 13.72 -4.25
C CYS A 18 21.83 13.71 -3.52
N GLY A 19 21.47 14.62 -3.39
CA GLY A 19 20.43 14.51 -2.63
C GLY A 19 19.38 13.88 -3.27
N THR A 20 19.45 13.73 -4.02
CA THR A 20 18.54 13.24 -4.36
C THR A 20 18.35 12.11 -4.50
N MET A 21 18.99 11.90 -4.29
CA MET A 21 18.73 11.00 -4.11
C MET A 21 18.02 10.49 -3.61
N GLY A 22 17.88 10.59 -3.57
CA GLY A 22 17.40 10.00 -3.14
C GLY A 22 16.61 9.84 -2.89
N ASP A 23 16.75 10.04 -2.91
CA ASP A 23 15.96 9.80 -2.65
C ASP A 23 15.19 9.26 -2.76
N SER A 24 15.46 9.05 -2.86
CA SER A 24 14.89 8.40 -2.96
C SER A 24 14.35 7.69 -2.70
N HIS A 25 14.31 7.38 -2.70
CA HIS A 25 13.84 6.84 -2.37
C HIS A 25 13.18 5.70 -1.89
N ALA A 26 12.66 5.82 -0.92
CA ALA A 26 12.07 4.66 -0.31
C ALA A 26 10.82 4.29 -1.05
N TYR A 27 10.59 3.01 -1.20
CA TYR A 27 9.40 2.54 -1.86
C TYR A 27 8.21 2.70 -0.92
N GLU A 28 7.11 3.19 -1.43
CA GLU A 28 5.87 3.27 -0.66
C GLU A 28 4.84 2.36 -1.28
N VAL A 29 4.06 1.68 -0.43
CA VAL A 29 2.97 0.83 -0.90
C VAL A 29 2.01 1.69 -1.71
N PRO A 30 1.61 1.25 -2.90
CA PRO A 30 0.69 2.04 -3.73
C PRO A 30 -0.65 2.26 -3.04
N PRO A 31 -1.42 3.25 -3.48
CA PRO A 31 -2.72 3.51 -2.87
C PRO A 31 -3.63 2.30 -2.96
N VAL A 32 -4.33 2.03 -1.88
CA VAL A 32 -5.25 0.90 -1.78
C VAL A 32 -6.65 1.36 -2.14
N THR A 33 -7.32 0.59 -2.98
CA THR A 33 -8.71 0.84 -3.35
C THR A 33 -9.58 -0.25 -2.74
N VAL A 34 -10.67 0.15 -2.09
CA VAL A 34 -11.64 -0.79 -1.54
C VAL A 34 -12.95 -0.62 -2.30
N LYS A 35 -13.53 -1.73 -2.74
CA LYS A 35 -14.79 -1.71 -3.45
C LYS A 35 -15.74 -2.65 -2.73
N VAL A 36 -16.92 -2.14 -2.38
CA VAL A 36 -17.95 -2.96 -1.72
C VAL A 36 -18.87 -3.50 -2.79
N ASN A 37 -19.12 -4.79 -2.76
CA ASN A 37 -19.95 -5.47 -3.75
C ASN A 37 -21.36 -5.70 -3.22
N SER A 38 -22.32 -5.73 -4.11
CA SER A 38 -23.71 -5.97 -3.75
C SER A 38 -24.14 -7.30 -4.37
N PRO A 39 -24.85 -8.14 -3.65
CA PRO A 39 -25.42 -7.95 -2.32
C PRO A 39 -24.44 -8.24 -1.18
N LYS A 40 -23.27 -8.80 -1.47
CA LYS A 40 -22.27 -9.05 -0.44
C LYS A 40 -20.88 -9.14 -1.05
N GLY A 41 -19.89 -9.04 -0.20
CA GLY A 41 -18.51 -9.14 -0.61
C GLY A 41 -17.82 -7.80 -0.71
N PHE A 42 -16.50 -7.82 -0.78
CA PHE A 42 -15.72 -6.62 -1.02
C PHE A 42 -14.38 -7.00 -1.65
N GLU A 43 -13.73 -6.00 -2.23
CA GLU A 43 -12.43 -6.17 -2.88
C GLU A 43 -11.47 -5.13 -2.36
N VAL A 44 -10.22 -5.55 -2.17
CA VAL A 44 -9.15 -4.64 -1.77
C VAL A 44 -8.03 -4.81 -2.77
N SER A 45 -7.61 -3.74 -3.40
CA SER A 45 -6.63 -3.87 -4.48
C SER A 45 -5.65 -2.72 -4.53
N ILE A 46 -4.53 -2.97 -5.21
CA ILE A 46 -3.55 -1.95 -5.55
C ILE A 46 -3.29 -2.02 -7.05
N PRO A 47 -2.83 -0.93 -7.66
CA PRO A 47 -2.43 -0.99 -9.07
C PRO A 47 -1.19 -1.86 -9.22
N ASP A 48 -1.08 -2.52 -10.36
CA ASP A 48 0.12 -3.25 -10.69
C ASP A 48 1.23 -2.26 -11.07
N GLY A 49 2.45 -2.70 -10.95
CA GLY A 49 3.60 -1.90 -11.33
C GLY A 49 4.85 -2.76 -11.42
N PRO A 50 5.92 -2.23 -12.04
CA PRO A 50 7.14 -2.99 -12.19
C PRO A 50 7.70 -3.39 -10.83
N GLY A 51 8.16 -4.62 -10.72
CA GLY A 51 8.81 -5.10 -9.51
C GLY A 51 7.88 -5.70 -8.47
N ILE A 52 6.56 -5.54 -8.61
CA ILE A 52 5.62 -6.11 -7.65
C ILE A 52 5.41 -7.58 -7.96
N SER A 53 5.54 -8.43 -6.95
CA SER A 53 5.38 -9.87 -7.12
C SER A 53 4.43 -10.51 -6.13
N LEU A 54 3.87 -9.73 -5.17
CA LEU A 54 2.97 -10.28 -4.18
C LEU A 54 2.20 -9.17 -3.51
N PHE A 55 0.94 -9.42 -3.20
CA PHE A 55 0.09 -8.52 -2.43
C PHE A 55 -0.64 -9.37 -1.39
N ALA A 56 -0.55 -8.99 -0.14
CA ALA A 56 -1.23 -9.70 0.93
C ALA A 56 -2.12 -8.75 1.71
N PHE A 57 -3.31 -9.22 2.04
CA PHE A 57 -4.30 -8.45 2.80
C PHE A 57 -4.54 -9.16 4.12
N HIS A 58 -4.58 -8.38 5.22
CA HIS A 58 -4.84 -8.88 6.55
C HIS A 58 -5.87 -7.96 7.20
N GLY A 59 -7.05 -8.47 7.51
CA GLY A 59 -8.12 -7.60 8.00
C GLY A 59 -9.03 -8.24 9.03
N LYS A 60 -9.75 -7.39 9.75
CA LYS A 60 -10.77 -7.79 10.72
C LYS A 60 -11.96 -6.86 10.59
N LEU A 61 -13.14 -7.41 10.85
CA LEU A 61 -14.38 -6.65 10.80
C LEU A 61 -14.71 -6.12 12.19
N ASN A 62 -14.85 -4.82 12.29
CA ASN A 62 -15.33 -4.14 13.51
C ASN A 62 -14.48 -4.38 14.77
N GLU A 63 -13.21 -4.75 14.58
CA GLU A 63 -12.29 -4.98 15.69
C GLU A 63 -10.94 -4.43 15.32
N GLU A 64 -10.17 -4.05 16.32
CA GLU A 64 -8.82 -3.56 16.08
C GLU A 64 -7.87 -4.71 15.79
N MET A 65 -6.87 -4.45 14.96
CA MET A 65 -5.83 -5.42 14.68
C MET A 65 -4.83 -5.39 15.84
N VAL A 66 -4.63 -6.52 16.49
CA VAL A 66 -3.75 -6.62 17.64
C VAL A 66 -2.60 -7.54 17.29
N GLY A 67 -1.59 -7.04 16.67
CA GLY A 67 -0.44 -7.85 16.23
C GLY A 67 -0.58 -8.30 14.81
N LEU A 68 0.50 -8.79 14.26
CA LEU A 68 0.61 -9.05 12.82
C LEU A 68 -0.11 -10.32 12.38
N SER A 69 -0.41 -11.22 13.29
CA SER A 69 -1.12 -12.44 12.92
C SER A 69 -2.58 -12.40 13.31
N ASP A 70 -3.07 -11.29 13.83
CA ASP A 70 -4.45 -11.17 14.28
C ASP A 70 -5.29 -10.70 13.11
N GLN A 71 -5.92 -11.63 12.44
CA GLN A 71 -6.67 -11.33 11.23
C GLN A 71 -7.79 -12.34 11.02
N THR A 72 -8.94 -11.84 10.55
CA THR A 72 -10.06 -12.70 10.22
C THR A 72 -9.88 -13.26 8.81
N TRP A 73 -9.33 -12.46 7.90
CA TRP A 73 -9.20 -12.86 6.50
C TRP A 73 -7.76 -12.73 6.04
N PRO A 74 -6.93 -13.76 6.25
CA PRO A 74 -5.59 -13.74 5.71
C PRO A 74 -5.63 -14.14 4.24
N THR A 75 -4.89 -13.44 3.41
CA THR A 75 -4.82 -13.80 2.00
C THR A 75 -3.58 -13.27 1.33
N THR A 76 -3.03 -14.07 0.45
CA THR A 76 -1.90 -13.69 -0.38
C THR A 76 -2.29 -13.83 -1.84
N VAL A 77 -2.07 -12.79 -2.62
CA VAL A 77 -2.34 -12.76 -4.05
C VAL A 77 -1.00 -12.74 -4.76
N VAL A 78 -0.78 -13.66 -5.66
CA VAL A 78 0.50 -13.79 -6.37
C VAL A 78 0.40 -13.52 -7.86
N THR A 79 -0.75 -13.11 -8.35
CA THR A 79 -0.97 -12.83 -9.77
C THR A 79 -1.87 -11.62 -9.93
N PRO A 80 -1.46 -10.62 -10.69
CA PRO A 80 -2.35 -9.49 -10.95
C PRO A 80 -3.38 -9.86 -12.01
N ARG A 81 -4.49 -9.14 -12.01
CA ARG A 81 -5.52 -9.29 -13.01
C ARG A 81 -6.00 -7.93 -13.43
N ASN A 82 -6.13 -7.71 -14.70
CA ASN A 82 -6.63 -6.45 -15.26
C ASN A 82 -5.89 -5.24 -14.70
N GLY A 83 -4.57 -5.38 -14.55
CA GLY A 83 -3.73 -4.27 -14.08
C GLY A 83 -3.79 -4.02 -12.59
N ARG A 84 -4.35 -4.93 -11.81
CA ARG A 84 -4.45 -4.75 -10.36
C ARG A 84 -4.20 -6.06 -9.61
N TRP A 85 -3.66 -5.92 -8.40
CA TRP A 85 -3.51 -7.02 -7.46
C TRP A 85 -4.70 -6.91 -6.53
N THR A 86 -5.60 -7.90 -6.55
CA THR A 86 -6.90 -7.80 -5.90
C THR A 86 -7.15 -8.98 -4.96
N TYR A 87 -7.46 -8.65 -3.70
CA TYR A 87 -8.04 -9.60 -2.78
C TYR A 87 -9.55 -9.49 -2.92
N ILE A 88 -10.24 -10.61 -3.09
CA ILE A 88 -11.67 -10.62 -3.23
C ILE A 88 -12.28 -11.48 -2.12
N ASN A 89 -13.17 -10.88 -1.33
CA ASN A 89 -13.96 -11.62 -0.36
C ASN A 89 -15.38 -11.64 -0.90
N ARG A 90 -15.90 -12.83 -1.19
CA ARG A 90 -17.22 -12.96 -1.80
C ARG A 90 -18.31 -13.29 -0.80
N GLN A 91 -17.96 -13.51 0.46
CA GLN A 91 -18.90 -13.99 1.45
C GLN A 91 -19.33 -12.95 2.45
N GLN A 92 -18.44 -12.04 2.81
CA GLN A 92 -18.72 -11.10 3.88
C GLN A 92 -19.61 -9.98 3.39
N LYS A 93 -20.79 -9.84 3.96
CA LYS A 93 -21.63 -8.69 3.69
C LYS A 93 -21.23 -7.58 4.63
N LEU A 94 -21.02 -6.38 4.10
CA LEU A 94 -20.72 -5.20 4.90
C LEU A 94 -22.01 -4.39 5.04
N GLU A 95 -22.39 -4.10 6.28
CA GLU A 95 -23.55 -3.27 6.56
C GLU A 95 -23.10 -1.81 6.66
N PRO A 96 -24.00 -0.86 6.46
CA PRO A 96 -23.65 0.55 6.65
C PRO A 96 -23.06 0.75 8.03
N GLY A 97 -21.91 1.42 8.09
CA GLY A 97 -21.22 1.68 9.36
C GLY A 97 -20.21 0.62 9.77
N ASP A 98 -20.18 -0.52 9.10
CA ASP A 98 -19.16 -1.52 9.41
C ASP A 98 -17.77 -0.98 9.06
N VAL A 99 -16.78 -1.32 9.88
CA VAL A 99 -15.40 -0.89 9.70
C VAL A 99 -14.53 -2.13 9.48
N VAL A 100 -13.73 -2.09 8.42
CA VAL A 100 -12.72 -3.10 8.19
C VAL A 100 -11.39 -2.48 8.56
N ASN A 101 -10.75 -3.00 9.58
CA ASN A 101 -9.40 -2.58 9.96
C ASN A 101 -8.43 -3.55 9.31
N TYR A 102 -7.38 -3.03 8.70
CA TYR A 102 -6.50 -3.92 7.93
C TYR A 102 -5.10 -3.37 7.79
N TRP A 103 -4.21 -4.21 7.29
CA TRP A 103 -2.92 -3.80 6.81
C TRP A 103 -2.59 -4.66 5.59
N VAL A 104 -1.73 -4.16 4.75
CA VAL A 104 -1.34 -4.87 3.52
C VAL A 104 0.15 -4.98 3.42
N THR A 105 0.61 -5.99 2.67
CA THR A 105 1.99 -6.20 2.35
C THR A 105 2.14 -6.23 0.84
N VAL A 106 3.15 -5.56 0.33
CA VAL A 106 3.50 -5.61 -1.10
C VAL A 106 4.95 -6.05 -1.19
N ARG A 107 5.22 -7.09 -1.97
CA ARG A 107 6.59 -7.48 -2.24
C ARG A 107 7.05 -6.77 -3.50
N TYR A 108 8.07 -5.94 -3.33
CA TYR A 108 8.60 -5.12 -4.39
C TYR A 108 10.09 -5.38 -4.49
N ASN A 109 10.55 -5.82 -5.65
CA ASN A 109 11.95 -6.17 -5.90
C ASN A 109 12.51 -7.10 -4.82
N GLY A 110 11.68 -8.09 -4.42
CA GLY A 110 12.12 -9.11 -3.49
C GLY A 110 12.04 -8.76 -2.01
N LEU A 111 11.61 -7.54 -1.68
CA LEU A 111 11.50 -7.12 -0.28
C LEU A 111 10.04 -6.80 0.05
N ASP A 112 9.64 -7.08 1.27
CA ASP A 112 8.27 -6.86 1.71
C ASP A 112 8.12 -5.49 2.35
N TYR A 113 7.11 -4.76 1.90
CA TYR A 113 6.75 -3.44 2.40
C TYR A 113 5.33 -3.47 2.91
N HIS A 114 5.04 -2.74 3.99
CA HIS A 114 3.76 -2.83 4.66
C HIS A 114 3.10 -1.46 4.79
N ALA A 115 1.78 -1.43 4.72
CA ALA A 115 1.01 -0.27 5.09
C ALA A 115 0.12 -0.69 6.26
N TYR A 116 0.46 -0.21 7.45
CA TYR A 116 -0.23 -0.58 8.68
C TYR A 116 -1.32 0.43 9.01
N ASN A 117 -2.19 0.07 9.95
CA ASN A 117 -3.18 0.98 10.52
C ASN A 117 -4.13 1.58 9.49
N GLN A 118 -4.60 0.73 8.58
CA GLN A 118 -5.55 1.15 7.57
C GLN A 118 -6.97 0.82 8.04
N SER A 119 -7.94 1.56 7.56
CA SER A 119 -9.32 1.22 7.83
C SER A 119 -10.20 1.68 6.68
N PHE A 120 -11.33 1.01 6.54
CA PHE A 120 -12.32 1.35 5.55
C PHE A 120 -13.69 1.23 6.21
N GLN A 121 -14.56 2.23 6.01
CA GLN A 121 -15.91 2.19 6.54
C GLN A 121 -16.87 2.43 5.39
N ASP A 122 -17.85 1.54 5.25
CA ASP A 122 -18.88 1.70 4.24
C ASP A 122 -20.06 2.45 4.86
N ASN A 123 -20.27 3.67 4.42
CA ASN A 123 -21.38 4.49 4.91
C ASN A 123 -22.51 4.62 3.92
N THR A 124 -22.46 3.89 2.81
CA THR A 124 -23.54 3.94 1.85
C THR A 124 -24.70 3.09 2.36
N ALA A 125 -25.88 3.55 2.18
CA ALA A 125 -27.05 2.85 2.69
C ALA A 125 -27.65 1.95 1.61
#